data_73d03ea55a9653c4f0c4730cf9a84021
#
_entry.id   73d03ea55a9653c4f0c4730cf9a84021
#
_cell.length_a   1.000
_cell.length_b   1.000
_cell.length_c   1.000
_cell.angle_alpha   90.00
_cell.angle_beta   90.00
_cell.angle_gamma   90.00
#
_symmetry.space_group_name_H-M   'P 1'
#
loop_
_entity.id
_entity.type
_entity.pdbx_description
1 polymer ?
#
loop_
_entity_poly.entity_id
_entity_poly.type
_entity_poly.pdbx_seq_one_letter_code
_entity_poly.pdbx_strand_id
1 'polypeptide(L)'
;MIKVIVSHDVDHLFARDHWFRDLIYPKMWIRTTFQLIRREITGREWFLRNTSCFRKNRHNIEALMEFDREHGITSTFFFGMSKGLGMSYKPEEAAETIRKVKENGFSVGVHGIDFQDEGNMLKEYKTFEKTAGFPPDGIRMHYVRYNDSTFEKLSHTGYAFDSTEFNKQDNGTRKNPYKVGTMWEFPLTIMDGYLPQQYEKAKQKTLELLGECKAKQLDYISVLFHDYQFCDDYKDIREWYMWLIQYFSDSPDYDFTSYRDAIRQLESSGNK
;
A
#
# COMPACT_ATOMS: atom_id res chain seq x y z
N MET A 1 8.44 -19.00 12.09
CA MET A 1 8.57 -18.37 10.75
C MET A 1 7.45 -17.35 10.61
N ILE A 2 7.80 -16.08 10.42
CA ILE A 2 6.85 -14.97 10.30
C ILE A 2 6.35 -14.88 8.87
N LYS A 3 5.04 -14.78 8.68
CA LYS A 3 4.41 -14.61 7.36
C LYS A 3 4.45 -13.12 6.97
N VAL A 4 4.94 -12.82 5.77
CA VAL A 4 5.06 -11.47 5.23
C VAL A 4 4.03 -11.27 4.12
N ILE A 5 3.19 -10.26 4.28
CA ILE A 5 2.18 -9.85 3.31
C ILE A 5 2.61 -8.52 2.70
N VAL A 6 2.70 -8.47 1.38
CA VAL A 6 3.11 -7.28 0.63
C VAL A 6 1.91 -6.67 -0.10
N SER A 7 1.83 -5.36 -0.10
CA SER A 7 0.75 -4.63 -0.76
C SER A 7 1.18 -3.25 -1.27
N HIS A 8 0.44 -2.72 -2.23
CA HIS A 8 0.74 -1.48 -2.93
C HIS A 8 -0.50 -0.59 -3.03
N ASP A 9 -0.37 0.67 -2.64
CA ASP A 9 -1.42 1.66 -2.83
C ASP A 9 -1.20 2.39 -4.16
N VAL A 10 -2.24 2.42 -5.00
CA VAL A 10 -2.24 3.07 -6.31
C VAL A 10 -2.96 4.42 -6.19
N ASP A 11 -2.24 5.41 -5.67
CA ASP A 11 -2.76 6.77 -5.47
C ASP A 11 -2.92 7.53 -6.79
N HIS A 12 -2.06 7.23 -7.75
CA HIS A 12 -1.89 8.02 -8.96
C HIS A 12 -1.80 7.13 -10.20
N LEU A 13 -2.68 7.34 -11.19
CA LEU A 13 -2.56 6.69 -12.50
C LEU A 13 -1.90 7.59 -13.54
N PHE A 14 -2.37 8.82 -13.69
CA PHE A 14 -1.92 9.72 -14.76
C PHE A 14 -1.36 11.02 -14.21
N ALA A 15 -0.26 11.49 -14.82
CA ALA A 15 0.34 12.76 -14.44
C ALA A 15 -0.61 13.95 -14.68
N ARG A 16 -1.41 13.91 -15.77
CA ARG A 16 -2.34 14.99 -16.13
C ARG A 16 -3.33 15.36 -15.02
N ASP A 17 -3.69 14.40 -14.14
CA ASP A 17 -4.71 14.59 -13.10
C ASP A 17 -4.25 15.52 -11.97
N HIS A 18 -2.93 15.74 -11.85
CA HIS A 18 -2.30 16.44 -10.73
C HIS A 18 -1.88 17.89 -11.01
N TRP A 19 -2.18 18.41 -12.22
CA TRP A 19 -1.86 19.79 -12.57
C TRP A 19 -2.83 20.82 -11.95
N PHE A 20 -4.13 20.56 -12.08
CA PHE A 20 -5.15 21.54 -11.72
C PHE A 20 -6.18 21.05 -10.68
N ARG A 21 -6.34 19.72 -10.55
CA ARG A 21 -7.39 19.17 -9.67
C ARG A 21 -7.00 19.19 -8.18
N ASP A 22 -5.75 18.88 -7.87
CA ASP A 22 -5.26 18.75 -6.49
C ASP A 22 -4.00 19.55 -6.19
N LEU A 23 -3.42 20.20 -7.22
CA LEU A 23 -2.20 20.99 -7.14
C LEU A 23 -1.01 20.20 -6.58
N ILE A 24 -0.93 18.89 -6.84
CA ILE A 24 0.16 18.05 -6.34
C ILE A 24 1.50 18.52 -6.90
N TYR A 25 1.60 18.87 -8.20
CA TYR A 25 2.87 19.31 -8.78
C TYR A 25 3.40 20.62 -8.18
N PRO A 26 2.63 21.70 -8.05
CA PRO A 26 3.11 22.87 -7.35
C PRO A 26 3.56 22.60 -5.91
N LYS A 27 2.80 21.80 -5.16
CA LYS A 27 3.16 21.39 -3.79
C LYS A 27 4.43 20.54 -3.77
N MET A 28 4.56 19.61 -4.72
CA MET A 28 5.74 18.76 -4.86
C MET A 28 6.98 19.58 -5.18
N TRP A 29 6.92 20.55 -6.10
CA TRP A 29 8.04 21.43 -6.42
C TRP A 29 8.54 22.19 -5.19
N ILE A 30 7.64 22.77 -4.41
CA ILE A 30 7.99 23.47 -3.16
C ILE A 30 8.64 22.48 -2.19
N ARG A 31 7.99 21.33 -1.92
CA ARG A 31 8.48 20.32 -0.97
C ARG A 31 9.85 19.77 -1.37
N THR A 32 10.01 19.37 -2.62
CA THR A 32 11.28 18.78 -3.11
C THR A 32 12.42 19.81 -3.12
N THR A 33 12.12 21.09 -3.35
CA THR A 33 13.13 22.16 -3.23
C THR A 33 13.61 22.32 -1.79
N PHE A 34 12.69 22.27 -0.80
CA PHE A 34 13.09 22.25 0.61
C PHE A 34 13.90 21.01 0.98
N GLN A 35 13.51 19.82 0.45
CA GLN A 35 14.26 18.59 0.66
C GLN A 35 15.67 18.66 0.08
N LEU A 36 15.82 19.27 -1.12
CA LEU A 36 17.14 19.49 -1.72
C LEU A 36 18.01 20.42 -0.85
N ILE A 37 17.45 21.56 -0.38
CA ILE A 37 18.14 22.49 0.51
C ILE A 37 18.60 21.79 1.80
N ARG A 38 17.78 20.92 2.36
CA ARG A 38 18.09 20.13 3.55
C ARG A 38 19.01 18.94 3.29
N ARG A 39 19.40 18.71 2.03
CA ARG A 39 20.19 17.55 1.59
C ARG A 39 19.54 16.20 1.92
N GLU A 40 18.22 16.16 1.92
CA GLU A 40 17.43 14.94 2.07
C GLU A 40 17.31 14.16 0.77
N ILE A 41 17.42 14.84 -0.37
CA ILE A 41 17.44 14.28 -1.73
C ILE A 41 18.59 14.87 -2.56
N THR A 42 18.98 14.16 -3.61
CA THR A 42 20.01 14.60 -4.55
C THR A 42 19.45 15.59 -5.58
N GLY A 43 20.33 16.39 -6.22
CA GLY A 43 19.95 17.27 -7.34
C GLY A 43 19.32 16.49 -8.51
N ARG A 44 19.78 15.25 -8.76
CA ARG A 44 19.22 14.37 -9.79
C ARG A 44 17.78 13.98 -9.44
N GLU A 45 17.51 13.55 -8.21
CA GLU A 45 16.16 13.21 -7.76
C GLU A 45 15.23 14.44 -7.81
N TRP A 46 15.71 15.61 -7.36
CA TRP A 46 14.97 16.86 -7.48
C TRP A 46 14.55 17.11 -8.92
N PHE A 47 15.49 17.01 -9.86
CA PHE A 47 15.21 17.22 -11.29
C PHE A 47 14.20 16.20 -11.82
N LEU A 48 14.39 14.91 -11.56
CA LEU A 48 13.51 13.84 -12.01
C LEU A 48 12.08 13.98 -11.44
N ARG A 49 11.97 14.27 -10.14
CA ARG A 49 10.66 14.49 -9.50
C ARG A 49 9.92 15.68 -10.11
N ASN A 50 10.62 16.80 -10.32
CA ASN A 50 10.01 18.01 -10.87
C ASN A 50 9.68 17.93 -12.37
N THR A 51 10.33 17.05 -13.12
CA THR A 51 10.01 16.77 -14.54
C THR A 51 9.04 15.60 -14.73
N SER A 52 8.71 14.87 -13.67
CA SER A 52 7.76 13.74 -13.72
C SER A 52 6.35 14.13 -14.21
N CYS A 53 5.98 15.40 -14.06
CA CYS A 53 4.73 15.97 -14.54
C CYS A 53 4.54 15.90 -16.07
N PHE A 54 5.63 15.71 -16.84
CA PHE A 54 5.58 15.57 -18.30
C PHE A 54 5.43 14.10 -18.74
N ARG A 55 5.44 13.14 -17.84
CA ARG A 55 5.17 11.74 -18.14
C ARG A 55 3.68 11.52 -18.39
N LYS A 56 3.33 10.48 -19.16
CA LYS A 56 1.94 10.07 -19.37
C LYS A 56 1.39 9.42 -18.10
N ASN A 57 2.08 8.40 -17.61
CA ASN A 57 1.72 7.62 -16.44
C ASN A 57 2.53 8.08 -15.22
N ARG A 58 1.89 8.01 -14.05
CA ARG A 58 2.55 8.24 -12.77
C ARG A 58 2.72 6.96 -11.94
N HIS A 59 2.09 5.87 -12.37
CA HIS A 59 2.25 4.55 -11.75
C HIS A 59 3.43 3.76 -12.33
N ASN A 60 3.93 2.80 -11.55
CA ASN A 60 4.97 1.85 -11.96
C ASN A 60 4.51 0.40 -11.71
N ILE A 61 3.21 0.14 -11.83
CA ILE A 61 2.55 -1.14 -11.49
C ILE A 61 3.19 -2.31 -12.23
N GLU A 62 3.46 -2.17 -13.54
CA GLU A 62 4.03 -3.26 -14.34
C GLU A 62 5.42 -3.69 -13.85
N ALA A 63 6.30 -2.71 -13.61
CA ALA A 63 7.66 -2.98 -13.12
C ALA A 63 7.63 -3.58 -11.71
N LEU A 64 6.67 -3.14 -10.89
CA LEU A 64 6.50 -3.65 -9.53
C LEU A 64 5.95 -5.09 -9.53
N MET A 65 4.97 -5.40 -10.40
CA MET A 65 4.47 -6.76 -10.58
C MET A 65 5.56 -7.71 -11.08
N GLU A 66 6.44 -7.25 -11.97
CA GLU A 66 7.57 -8.05 -12.47
C GLU A 66 8.54 -8.36 -11.32
N PHE A 67 8.94 -7.36 -10.57
CA PHE A 67 9.82 -7.50 -9.40
C PHE A 67 9.23 -8.43 -8.34
N ASP A 68 7.96 -8.25 -7.97
CA ASP A 68 7.30 -9.09 -6.98
C ASP A 68 7.22 -10.56 -7.45
N ARG A 69 6.91 -10.78 -8.73
CA ARG A 69 6.85 -12.12 -9.32
C ARG A 69 8.21 -12.82 -9.29
N GLU A 70 9.31 -12.11 -9.56
CA GLU A 70 10.67 -12.65 -9.51
C GLU A 70 11.04 -13.15 -8.09
N HIS A 71 10.41 -12.57 -7.06
CA HIS A 71 10.60 -12.96 -5.66
C HIS A 71 9.48 -13.89 -5.11
N GLY A 72 8.60 -14.40 -5.98
CA GLY A 72 7.52 -15.31 -5.56
C GLY A 72 6.41 -14.63 -4.75
N ILE A 73 6.26 -13.31 -4.84
CA ILE A 73 5.28 -12.53 -4.07
C ILE A 73 3.98 -12.40 -4.86
N THR A 74 2.86 -12.73 -4.22
CA THR A 74 1.51 -12.37 -4.69
C THR A 74 1.00 -11.19 -3.89
N SER A 75 1.40 -9.98 -4.27
CA SER A 75 1.00 -8.75 -3.62
C SER A 75 -0.44 -8.33 -3.96
N THR A 76 -0.97 -7.39 -3.17
CA THR A 76 -2.30 -6.79 -3.40
C THR A 76 -2.15 -5.33 -3.78
N PHE A 77 -2.78 -4.92 -4.88
CA PHE A 77 -2.83 -3.53 -5.33
C PHE A 77 -4.19 -2.91 -4.95
N PHE A 78 -4.17 -1.81 -4.21
CA PHE A 78 -5.38 -1.09 -3.80
C PHE A 78 -5.63 0.12 -4.70
N PHE A 79 -6.81 0.16 -5.32
CA PHE A 79 -7.21 1.21 -6.27
C PHE A 79 -8.32 2.09 -5.70
N GLY A 80 -8.24 3.40 -5.91
CA GLY A 80 -9.26 4.36 -5.49
C GLY A 80 -10.56 4.25 -6.28
N MET A 81 -11.67 4.21 -5.57
CA MET A 81 -13.02 4.16 -6.15
C MET A 81 -13.83 5.43 -5.90
N SER A 82 -13.23 6.39 -5.22
CA SER A 82 -13.77 7.74 -4.99
C SER A 82 -12.68 8.77 -5.21
N LYS A 83 -13.09 10.02 -5.50
CA LYS A 83 -12.14 11.13 -5.62
C LYS A 83 -12.00 11.86 -4.30
N GLY A 84 -10.80 12.33 -4.03
CA GLY A 84 -10.52 13.16 -2.86
C GLY A 84 -9.11 12.94 -2.33
N LEU A 85 -8.61 13.88 -1.54
CA LEU A 85 -7.34 13.80 -0.82
C LEU A 85 -6.11 13.47 -1.69
N GLY A 86 -6.12 13.88 -2.96
CA GLY A 86 -5.03 13.60 -3.90
C GLY A 86 -5.29 12.42 -4.82
N MET A 87 -6.34 11.62 -4.57
CA MET A 87 -6.80 10.60 -5.48
C MET A 87 -7.69 11.23 -6.55
N SER A 88 -7.18 11.41 -7.75
CA SER A 88 -7.76 12.29 -8.76
C SER A 88 -8.22 11.59 -10.03
N TYR A 89 -7.85 10.33 -10.27
CA TYR A 89 -8.35 9.56 -11.41
C TYR A 89 -9.81 9.10 -11.21
N LYS A 90 -10.48 8.80 -12.29
CA LYS A 90 -11.83 8.24 -12.24
C LYS A 90 -11.76 6.72 -12.13
N PRO A 91 -12.70 6.07 -11.41
CA PRO A 91 -12.75 4.61 -11.35
C PRO A 91 -12.70 3.92 -12.71
N GLU A 92 -13.43 4.46 -13.70
CA GLU A 92 -13.48 3.90 -15.05
C GLU A 92 -12.12 3.92 -15.75
N GLU A 93 -11.27 4.90 -15.44
CA GLU A 93 -9.90 5.02 -15.96
C GLU A 93 -8.96 3.95 -15.38
N ALA A 94 -9.28 3.40 -14.21
CA ALA A 94 -8.53 2.32 -13.57
C ALA A 94 -8.90 0.91 -14.07
N ALA A 95 -10.04 0.76 -14.75
CA ALA A 95 -10.64 -0.54 -15.12
C ALA A 95 -9.68 -1.47 -15.87
N GLU A 96 -8.96 -0.96 -16.86
CA GLU A 96 -8.00 -1.73 -17.64
C GLU A 96 -6.80 -2.18 -16.77
N THR A 97 -6.27 -1.26 -15.96
CA THR A 97 -5.13 -1.55 -15.06
C THR A 97 -5.51 -2.58 -14.00
N ILE A 98 -6.70 -2.47 -13.40
CA ILE A 98 -7.21 -3.44 -12.41
C ILE A 98 -7.31 -4.84 -13.03
N ARG A 99 -7.90 -4.96 -14.23
CA ARG A 99 -8.00 -6.24 -14.92
C ARG A 99 -6.62 -6.81 -15.25
N LYS A 100 -5.71 -5.98 -15.76
CA LYS A 100 -4.33 -6.38 -16.04
C LYS A 100 -3.60 -6.92 -14.80
N VAL A 101 -3.74 -6.26 -13.66
CA VAL A 101 -3.17 -6.74 -12.38
C VAL A 101 -3.75 -8.11 -12.03
N LYS A 102 -5.08 -8.27 -12.10
CA LYS A 102 -5.76 -9.54 -11.80
C LYS A 102 -5.37 -10.68 -12.75
N GLU A 103 -5.31 -10.42 -14.05
CA GLU A 103 -4.90 -11.39 -15.10
C GLU A 103 -3.44 -11.84 -14.93
N ASN A 104 -2.60 -10.99 -14.34
CA ASN A 104 -1.23 -11.33 -14.00
C ASN A 104 -1.09 -12.11 -12.66
N GLY A 105 -2.20 -12.50 -12.02
CA GLY A 105 -2.20 -13.36 -10.83
C GLY A 105 -2.09 -12.60 -9.50
N PHE A 106 -2.10 -11.28 -9.52
CA PHE A 106 -2.06 -10.45 -8.32
C PHE A 106 -3.45 -10.19 -7.74
N SER A 107 -3.51 -9.85 -6.46
CA SER A 107 -4.76 -9.48 -5.80
C SER A 107 -5.07 -7.99 -5.98
N VAL A 108 -6.36 -7.63 -5.95
CA VAL A 108 -6.79 -6.25 -6.10
C VAL A 108 -7.85 -5.89 -5.07
N GLY A 109 -7.74 -4.70 -4.51
CA GLY A 109 -8.63 -4.18 -3.48
C GLY A 109 -8.99 -2.72 -3.70
N VAL A 110 -9.81 -2.20 -2.80
CA VAL A 110 -10.22 -0.79 -2.78
C VAL A 110 -9.26 0.04 -1.93
N HIS A 111 -8.80 1.17 -2.46
CA HIS A 111 -8.19 2.23 -1.67
C HIS A 111 -9.27 3.23 -1.27
N GLY A 112 -9.85 3.07 -0.05
CA GLY A 112 -11.05 3.75 0.41
C GLY A 112 -10.79 5.18 0.83
N ILE A 113 -11.73 6.09 0.57
CA ILE A 113 -11.64 7.50 0.96
C ILE A 113 -12.44 7.81 2.21
N ASP A 114 -13.67 7.31 2.32
CA ASP A 114 -14.53 7.61 3.45
C ASP A 114 -14.46 6.51 4.51
N PHE A 115 -13.86 6.85 5.65
CA PHE A 115 -13.71 5.94 6.78
C PHE A 115 -14.81 6.09 7.86
N GLN A 116 -15.79 6.98 7.64
CA GLN A 116 -16.81 7.34 8.64
C GLN A 116 -18.21 6.87 8.26
N ASP A 117 -18.53 6.87 6.98
CA ASP A 117 -19.88 6.54 6.48
C ASP A 117 -19.92 5.16 5.81
N GLU A 118 -20.71 4.24 6.39
CA GLU A 118 -20.86 2.86 5.89
C GLU A 118 -21.47 2.82 4.48
N GLY A 119 -22.40 3.73 4.18
CA GLY A 119 -23.01 3.81 2.86
C GLY A 119 -22.01 4.19 1.78
N ASN A 120 -21.07 5.09 2.09
CA ASN A 120 -19.97 5.46 1.17
C ASN A 120 -18.96 4.32 1.03
N MET A 121 -18.62 3.60 2.10
CA MET A 121 -17.76 2.40 2.05
C MET A 121 -18.38 1.32 1.14
N LEU A 122 -19.68 1.05 1.31
CA LEU A 122 -20.41 0.11 0.45
C LEU A 122 -20.50 0.61 -1.01
N LYS A 123 -20.62 1.91 -1.22
CA LYS A 123 -20.62 2.51 -2.55
C LYS A 123 -19.26 2.33 -3.24
N GLU A 124 -18.15 2.48 -2.53
CA GLU A 124 -16.81 2.22 -3.07
C GLU A 124 -16.63 0.75 -3.46
N TYR A 125 -17.11 -0.19 -2.63
CA TYR A 125 -17.15 -1.62 -2.96
C TYR A 125 -17.90 -1.89 -4.28
N LYS A 126 -19.14 -1.39 -4.39
CA LYS A 126 -19.98 -1.57 -5.58
C LYS A 126 -19.42 -0.86 -6.81
N THR A 127 -18.76 0.28 -6.63
CA THR A 127 -18.08 0.99 -7.70
C THR A 127 -16.93 0.17 -8.26
N PHE A 128 -16.13 -0.46 -7.37
CA PHE A 128 -15.07 -1.37 -7.78
C PHE A 128 -15.63 -2.56 -8.56
N GLU A 129 -16.64 -3.25 -8.02
CA GLU A 129 -17.27 -4.41 -8.67
C GLU A 129 -17.80 -4.07 -10.08
N LYS A 130 -18.48 -2.93 -10.20
CA LYS A 130 -18.94 -2.42 -11.51
C LYS A 130 -17.80 -2.11 -12.45
N THR A 131 -16.71 -1.52 -11.96
CA THR A 131 -15.56 -1.07 -12.77
C THR A 131 -14.71 -2.25 -13.23
N ALA A 132 -14.43 -3.17 -12.34
CA ALA A 132 -13.57 -4.33 -12.59
C ALA A 132 -14.30 -5.49 -13.26
N GLY A 133 -15.59 -5.68 -12.97
CA GLY A 133 -16.40 -6.82 -13.38
C GLY A 133 -16.33 -8.01 -12.39
N PHE A 134 -15.68 -7.83 -11.24
CA PHE A 134 -15.58 -8.80 -10.15
C PHE A 134 -15.43 -8.06 -8.80
N PRO A 135 -15.74 -8.70 -7.66
CA PRO A 135 -15.62 -8.05 -6.35
C PRO A 135 -14.17 -7.77 -5.95
N PRO A 136 -13.90 -6.74 -5.13
CA PRO A 136 -12.58 -6.50 -4.56
C PRO A 136 -12.24 -7.60 -3.53
N ASP A 137 -10.95 -7.93 -3.42
CA ASP A 137 -10.47 -8.89 -2.42
C ASP A 137 -10.53 -8.29 -1.00
N GLY A 138 -10.21 -7.00 -0.84
CA GLY A 138 -10.19 -6.29 0.45
C GLY A 138 -10.15 -4.78 0.29
N ILE A 139 -9.88 -4.08 1.39
CA ILE A 139 -9.80 -2.61 1.44
C ILE A 139 -8.58 -2.15 2.24
N ARG A 140 -8.11 -0.94 1.93
CA ARG A 140 -7.25 -0.11 2.78
C ARG A 140 -7.72 1.34 2.67
N MET A 141 -7.93 2.01 3.81
CA MET A 141 -8.30 3.41 3.84
C MET A 141 -7.11 4.32 3.49
N HIS A 142 -7.33 5.24 2.58
CA HIS A 142 -6.35 6.24 2.16
C HIS A 142 -5.85 7.06 3.35
N TYR A 143 -4.54 7.31 3.43
CA TYR A 143 -3.84 7.87 4.59
C TYR A 143 -4.00 7.05 5.88
N VAL A 144 -4.34 5.76 5.78
CA VAL A 144 -4.58 4.86 6.92
C VAL A 144 -5.46 5.53 7.98
N ARG A 145 -6.60 6.09 7.55
CA ARG A 145 -7.54 6.81 8.42
C ARG A 145 -8.61 5.85 8.94
N TYR A 146 -8.82 5.88 10.22
CA TYR A 146 -9.88 5.14 10.88
C TYR A 146 -10.29 5.81 12.19
N ASN A 147 -11.41 5.39 12.74
CA ASN A 147 -11.88 5.69 14.10
C ASN A 147 -12.44 4.40 14.73
N ASP A 148 -12.95 4.50 15.95
CA ASP A 148 -13.42 3.34 16.73
C ASP A 148 -14.53 2.53 16.03
N SER A 149 -15.31 3.11 15.13
CA SER A 149 -16.41 2.44 14.42
C SER A 149 -16.08 2.02 12.98
N THR A 150 -14.90 2.39 12.45
CA THR A 150 -14.56 2.15 11.05
C THR A 150 -14.55 0.66 10.70
N PHE A 151 -13.85 -0.15 11.49
CA PHE A 151 -13.69 -1.58 11.21
C PHE A 151 -15.01 -2.36 11.34
N GLU A 152 -15.86 -1.98 12.31
CA GLU A 152 -17.20 -2.55 12.45
C GLU A 152 -18.04 -2.26 11.19
N LYS A 153 -18.09 -1.02 10.73
CA LYS A 153 -18.82 -0.62 9.52
C LYS A 153 -18.29 -1.33 8.28
N LEU A 154 -16.95 -1.43 8.13
CA LEU A 154 -16.33 -2.16 7.02
C LEU A 154 -16.74 -3.63 7.01
N SER A 155 -16.88 -4.27 8.18
CA SER A 155 -17.27 -5.67 8.28
C SER A 155 -18.67 -5.98 7.72
N HIS A 156 -19.53 -4.95 7.55
CA HIS A 156 -20.86 -5.06 6.96
C HIS A 156 -20.88 -4.87 5.43
N THR A 157 -19.77 -4.47 4.82
CA THR A 157 -19.74 -4.08 3.40
C THR A 157 -19.39 -5.19 2.43
N GLY A 158 -18.89 -6.35 2.92
CA GLY A 158 -18.56 -7.52 2.11
C GLY A 158 -17.08 -7.70 1.79
N TYR A 159 -16.18 -6.81 2.25
CA TYR A 159 -14.74 -7.03 2.16
C TYR A 159 -14.30 -8.26 2.98
N ALA A 160 -13.43 -9.08 2.42
CA ALA A 160 -12.86 -10.21 3.14
C ALA A 160 -11.84 -9.77 4.19
N PHE A 161 -11.12 -8.66 3.90
CA PHE A 161 -10.15 -8.07 4.82
C PHE A 161 -10.03 -6.56 4.66
N ASP A 162 -9.56 -5.93 5.72
CA ASP A 162 -9.00 -4.58 5.75
C ASP A 162 -7.52 -4.63 6.18
N SER A 163 -6.73 -3.64 5.76
CA SER A 163 -5.35 -3.45 6.21
C SER A 163 -5.08 -1.97 6.43
N THR A 164 -5.88 -1.36 7.31
CA THR A 164 -5.82 0.08 7.59
C THR A 164 -5.20 0.41 8.95
N GLU A 165 -5.30 -0.46 9.97
CA GLU A 165 -4.80 -0.16 11.31
C GLU A 165 -3.30 0.14 11.29
N PHE A 166 -2.95 1.41 11.51
CA PHE A 166 -1.57 1.88 11.52
C PHE A 166 -1.33 2.89 12.63
N ASN A 167 -0.43 2.59 13.56
CA ASN A 167 -0.02 3.53 14.58
C ASN A 167 1.02 4.51 14.03
N LYS A 168 0.57 5.74 13.74
CA LYS A 168 1.39 6.80 13.16
C LYS A 168 2.49 7.31 14.11
N GLN A 169 2.30 7.20 15.41
CA GLN A 169 3.28 7.65 16.42
C GLN A 169 4.45 6.68 16.52
N ASP A 170 4.17 5.38 16.38
CA ASP A 170 5.17 4.31 16.47
C ASP A 170 5.68 3.84 15.09
N ASN A 171 5.30 4.53 14.00
CA ASN A 171 5.64 4.15 12.62
C ASN A 171 5.23 2.73 12.25
N GLY A 172 4.06 2.28 12.71
CA GLY A 172 3.49 0.98 12.39
C GLY A 172 2.77 0.33 13.57
N THR A 173 1.93 -0.64 13.29
CA THR A 173 1.23 -1.44 14.30
C THR A 173 1.91 -2.81 14.45
N ARG A 174 2.27 -3.20 15.68
CA ARG A 174 2.88 -4.51 16.00
C ARG A 174 1.83 -5.37 16.69
N LYS A 175 0.93 -5.94 15.90
CA LYS A 175 -0.20 -6.74 16.34
C LYS A 175 -0.50 -7.79 15.26
N ASN A 176 -0.86 -8.99 15.68
CA ASN A 176 -1.32 -10.04 14.76
C ASN A 176 -2.69 -9.70 14.17
N PRO A 177 -3.05 -10.26 13.01
CA PRO A 177 -4.38 -10.11 12.43
C PRO A 177 -5.46 -10.55 13.40
N TYR A 178 -6.62 -9.90 13.35
CA TYR A 178 -7.76 -10.22 14.17
C TYR A 178 -9.09 -10.08 13.40
N LYS A 179 -10.11 -10.75 13.88
CA LYS A 179 -11.42 -10.79 13.22
C LYS A 179 -12.32 -9.67 13.74
N VAL A 180 -13.00 -8.99 12.81
CA VAL A 180 -14.05 -7.99 13.10
C VAL A 180 -15.29 -8.41 12.33
N GLY A 181 -16.31 -8.94 13.02
CA GLY A 181 -17.47 -9.53 12.37
C GLY A 181 -17.05 -10.66 11.42
N THR A 182 -17.34 -10.51 10.13
CA THR A 182 -16.95 -11.46 9.07
C THR A 182 -15.62 -11.15 8.41
N MET A 183 -15.05 -9.96 8.64
CA MET A 183 -13.85 -9.43 8.02
C MET A 183 -12.61 -9.67 8.90
N TRP A 184 -11.43 -9.82 8.30
CA TRP A 184 -10.15 -9.81 8.98
C TRP A 184 -9.49 -8.44 8.88
N GLU A 185 -9.02 -7.89 10.02
CA GLU A 185 -8.08 -6.76 10.02
C GLU A 185 -6.65 -7.29 10.04
N PHE A 186 -5.84 -6.81 9.10
CA PHE A 186 -4.39 -7.05 9.01
C PHE A 186 -3.65 -5.75 9.32
N PRO A 187 -3.27 -5.50 10.58
CA PRO A 187 -2.59 -4.26 10.96
C PRO A 187 -1.32 -4.03 10.14
N LEU A 188 -1.15 -2.81 9.66
CA LEU A 188 -0.01 -2.44 8.83
C LEU A 188 1.24 -2.21 9.68
N THR A 189 2.29 -2.99 9.41
CA THR A 189 3.52 -3.00 10.22
C THR A 189 4.56 -2.03 9.70
N ILE A 190 4.77 -1.98 8.40
CA ILE A 190 5.81 -1.16 7.75
C ILE A 190 5.20 -0.43 6.56
N MET A 191 5.45 0.88 6.46
CA MET A 191 5.00 1.71 5.35
C MET A 191 6.10 2.69 4.93
N ASP A 192 6.41 2.74 3.65
CA ASP A 192 7.43 3.62 3.04
C ASP A 192 7.26 5.10 3.42
N GLY A 193 6.00 5.59 3.44
CA GLY A 193 5.67 6.98 3.75
C GLY A 193 6.00 7.44 5.18
N TYR A 194 6.27 6.50 6.09
CA TYR A 194 6.65 6.75 7.49
C TYR A 194 8.10 6.40 7.80
N LEU A 195 8.88 6.03 6.79
CA LEU A 195 10.31 5.81 6.91
C LEU A 195 11.12 7.05 6.52
N PRO A 196 12.35 7.20 7.04
CA PRO A 196 13.30 8.17 6.52
C PRO A 196 13.49 7.99 5.02
N GLN A 197 13.60 9.09 4.26
CA GLN A 197 13.74 9.03 2.79
C GLN A 197 15.14 8.59 2.33
N GLN A 198 16.12 8.53 3.22
CA GLN A 198 17.48 8.09 2.93
C GLN A 198 17.61 6.58 3.14
N TYR A 199 18.16 5.87 2.16
CA TYR A 199 18.27 4.40 2.13
C TYR A 199 18.78 3.79 3.45
N GLU A 200 19.96 4.21 3.93
CA GLU A 200 20.56 3.63 5.14
C GLU A 200 19.72 3.87 6.40
N LYS A 201 19.10 5.04 6.51
CA LYS A 201 18.22 5.35 7.65
C LYS A 201 16.91 4.58 7.59
N ALA A 202 16.33 4.41 6.40
CA ALA A 202 15.13 3.59 6.20
C ALA A 202 15.41 2.14 6.56
N LYS A 203 16.55 1.61 6.11
CA LYS A 203 17.03 0.26 6.42
C LYS A 203 17.20 0.06 7.93
N GLN A 204 17.92 0.96 8.61
CA GLN A 204 18.11 0.89 10.05
C GLN A 204 16.76 0.91 10.79
N LYS A 205 15.87 1.85 10.44
CA LYS A 205 14.55 1.93 11.06
C LYS A 205 13.74 0.66 10.85
N THR A 206 13.80 0.09 9.66
CA THR A 206 13.11 -1.18 9.35
C THR A 206 13.64 -2.33 10.21
N LEU A 207 14.96 -2.45 10.40
CA LEU A 207 15.53 -3.49 11.26
C LEU A 207 15.09 -3.34 12.73
N GLU A 208 14.96 -2.10 13.23
CA GLU A 208 14.39 -1.83 14.57
C GLU A 208 12.94 -2.36 14.65
N LEU A 209 12.09 -2.01 13.65
CA LEU A 209 10.69 -2.45 13.59
C LEU A 209 10.58 -3.99 13.53
N LEU A 210 11.41 -4.64 12.73
CA LEU A 210 11.44 -6.10 12.63
C LEU A 210 11.91 -6.76 13.94
N GLY A 211 12.87 -6.14 14.64
CA GLY A 211 13.29 -6.56 15.99
C GLY A 211 12.14 -6.50 16.99
N GLU A 212 11.33 -5.44 16.97
CA GLU A 212 10.13 -5.31 17.82
C GLU A 212 9.07 -6.37 17.46
N CYS A 213 8.87 -6.69 16.18
CA CYS A 213 7.95 -7.74 15.75
C CYS A 213 8.39 -9.13 16.28
N LYS A 214 9.70 -9.44 16.19
CA LYS A 214 10.26 -10.68 16.75
C LYS A 214 10.12 -10.74 18.27
N ALA A 215 10.41 -9.66 18.96
CA ALA A 215 10.28 -9.58 20.43
C ALA A 215 8.83 -9.78 20.90
N LYS A 216 7.85 -9.33 20.12
CA LYS A 216 6.41 -9.54 20.36
C LYS A 216 5.89 -10.87 19.82
N GLN A 217 6.73 -11.69 19.18
CA GLN A 217 6.37 -13.00 18.61
C GLN A 217 5.21 -12.89 17.62
N LEU A 218 5.26 -11.91 16.72
CA LEU A 218 4.24 -11.78 15.69
C LEU A 218 4.33 -12.93 14.68
N ASP A 219 3.17 -13.43 14.26
CA ASP A 219 3.05 -14.43 13.20
C ASP A 219 2.98 -13.80 11.82
N TYR A 220 2.55 -12.53 11.72
CA TYR A 220 2.34 -11.80 10.49
C TYR A 220 2.97 -10.40 10.52
N ILE A 221 3.51 -9.99 9.37
CA ILE A 221 4.00 -8.64 9.08
C ILE A 221 3.33 -8.18 7.78
N SER A 222 2.68 -7.02 7.80
CA SER A 222 2.12 -6.38 6.60
C SER A 222 2.98 -5.21 6.17
N VAL A 223 3.39 -5.21 4.90
CA VAL A 223 4.23 -4.18 4.27
C VAL A 223 3.43 -3.43 3.22
N LEU A 224 3.47 -2.11 3.28
CA LEU A 224 2.96 -1.22 2.24
C LEU A 224 4.13 -0.50 1.56
N PHE A 225 4.10 -0.54 0.23
CA PHE A 225 4.96 0.28 -0.63
C PHE A 225 4.11 0.94 -1.72
N HIS A 226 4.18 2.28 -1.85
CA HIS A 226 3.42 3.00 -2.88
C HIS A 226 4.05 2.79 -4.26
N ASP A 227 3.25 2.36 -5.20
CA ASP A 227 3.68 1.98 -6.56
C ASP A 227 4.42 3.09 -7.31
N TYR A 228 4.01 4.35 -7.14
CA TYR A 228 4.62 5.50 -7.81
C TYR A 228 6.07 5.76 -7.40
N GLN A 229 6.52 5.19 -6.29
CA GLN A 229 7.90 5.32 -5.80
C GLN A 229 8.85 4.27 -6.41
N PHE A 230 8.35 3.28 -7.15
CA PHE A 230 9.19 2.25 -7.78
C PHE A 230 9.85 2.78 -9.07
N CYS A 231 10.60 3.86 -8.96
CA CYS A 231 11.33 4.51 -10.08
C CYS A 231 12.54 5.30 -9.58
N ASP A 232 13.33 5.81 -10.54
CA ASP A 232 14.56 6.60 -10.26
C ASP A 232 14.30 7.94 -9.56
N ASP A 233 13.07 8.47 -9.63
CA ASP A 233 12.67 9.69 -8.94
C ASP A 233 12.75 9.53 -7.41
N TYR A 234 12.62 8.29 -6.94
CA TYR A 234 12.60 7.89 -5.54
C TYR A 234 13.64 6.79 -5.27
N LYS A 235 14.86 6.99 -5.80
CA LYS A 235 15.92 5.97 -5.83
C LYS A 235 16.13 5.30 -4.46
N ASP A 236 16.36 6.09 -3.40
CA ASP A 236 16.68 5.57 -2.07
C ASP A 236 15.56 4.72 -1.49
N ILE A 237 14.30 5.14 -1.67
CA ILE A 237 13.12 4.41 -1.17
C ILE A 237 12.83 3.17 -2.04
N ARG A 238 13.07 3.24 -3.35
CA ARG A 238 13.01 2.06 -4.22
C ARG A 238 14.07 1.03 -3.83
N GLU A 239 15.32 1.45 -3.63
CA GLU A 239 16.41 0.58 -3.20
C GLU A 239 16.14 -0.02 -1.81
N TRP A 240 15.52 0.75 -0.91
CA TRP A 240 15.05 0.22 0.36
C TRP A 240 14.01 -0.89 0.19
N TYR A 241 13.02 -0.71 -0.66
CA TYR A 241 12.01 -1.75 -0.91
C TYR A 241 12.65 -3.01 -1.50
N MET A 242 13.51 -2.87 -2.51
CA MET A 242 14.23 -3.99 -3.11
C MET A 242 15.10 -4.72 -2.08
N TRP A 243 15.83 -3.97 -1.23
CA TRP A 243 16.58 -4.55 -0.13
C TRP A 243 15.68 -5.29 0.88
N LEU A 244 14.54 -4.74 1.24
CA LEU A 244 13.63 -5.35 2.21
C LEU A 244 13.10 -6.69 1.72
N ILE A 245 12.69 -6.76 0.45
CA ILE A 245 12.22 -8.00 -0.18
C ILE A 245 13.36 -9.05 -0.21
N GLN A 246 14.56 -8.65 -0.62
CA GLN A 246 15.71 -9.55 -0.61
C GLN A 246 16.05 -10.03 0.82
N TYR A 247 16.00 -9.13 1.81
CA TYR A 247 16.23 -9.47 3.21
C TYR A 247 15.25 -10.54 3.72
N PHE A 248 13.97 -10.45 3.36
CA PHE A 248 12.99 -11.48 3.70
C PHE A 248 13.24 -12.78 2.94
N SER A 249 13.58 -12.70 1.65
CA SER A 249 13.86 -13.90 0.82
C SER A 249 15.08 -14.69 1.30
N ASP A 250 16.11 -14.00 1.78
CA ASP A 250 17.37 -14.63 2.23
C ASP A 250 17.28 -15.23 3.64
N SER A 251 16.25 -14.90 4.40
CA SER A 251 16.13 -15.31 5.80
C SER A 251 15.11 -16.44 5.99
N PRO A 252 15.48 -17.57 6.60
CA PRO A 252 14.54 -18.65 6.90
C PRO A 252 13.49 -18.29 7.96
N ASP A 253 13.63 -17.12 8.60
CA ASP A 253 12.68 -16.64 9.60
C ASP A 253 11.38 -16.10 9.00
N TYR A 254 11.38 -15.82 7.69
CA TYR A 254 10.26 -15.18 6.98
C TYR A 254 9.77 -16.04 5.82
N ASP A 255 8.50 -15.88 5.46
CA ASP A 255 7.87 -16.55 4.32
C ASP A 255 6.77 -15.66 3.74
N PHE A 256 6.77 -15.44 2.44
CA PHE A 256 5.74 -14.61 1.79
C PHE A 256 4.40 -15.33 1.73
N THR A 257 3.34 -14.57 1.94
CA THR A 257 1.96 -15.05 1.81
C THR A 257 1.06 -13.94 1.28
N SER A 258 -0.07 -14.31 0.70
CA SER A 258 -1.13 -13.36 0.34
C SER A 258 -2.13 -13.16 1.49
N TYR A 259 -2.90 -12.06 1.49
CA TYR A 259 -4.02 -11.90 2.43
C TYR A 259 -4.99 -13.08 2.36
N ARG A 260 -5.30 -13.55 1.15
CA ARG A 260 -6.21 -14.69 0.94
C ARG A 260 -5.71 -15.98 1.59
N ASP A 261 -4.44 -16.29 1.42
CA ASP A 261 -3.85 -17.50 2.00
C ASP A 261 -3.67 -17.38 3.51
N ALA A 262 -3.34 -16.20 4.01
CA ALA A 262 -3.32 -15.90 5.44
C ALA A 262 -4.70 -16.12 6.09
N ILE A 263 -5.78 -15.61 5.46
CA ILE A 263 -7.16 -15.85 5.94
C ILE A 263 -7.45 -17.34 6.01
N ARG A 264 -7.15 -18.11 4.97
CA ARG A 264 -7.36 -19.58 4.96
C ARG A 264 -6.62 -20.26 6.10
N GLN A 265 -5.37 -19.86 6.37
CA GLN A 265 -4.57 -20.40 7.47
C GLN A 265 -5.17 -20.05 8.83
N LEU A 266 -5.56 -18.79 9.05
CA LEU A 266 -6.15 -18.31 10.28
C LEU A 266 -7.48 -19.02 10.59
N GLU A 267 -8.34 -19.20 9.60
CA GLU A 267 -9.62 -19.90 9.74
C GLU A 267 -9.45 -21.39 10.00
N SER A 268 -8.46 -22.03 9.39
CA SER A 268 -8.16 -23.45 9.65
C SER A 268 -7.56 -23.69 11.03
N SER A 269 -6.83 -22.73 11.58
CA SER A 269 -6.21 -22.81 12.91
C SER A 269 -7.18 -22.50 14.05
N GLY A 270 -8.21 -21.67 13.81
CA GLY A 270 -9.24 -21.31 14.80
C GLY A 270 -10.30 -22.39 15.04
N ASN A 271 -10.32 -23.46 14.24
CA ASN A 271 -11.21 -24.60 14.38
C ASN A 271 -10.60 -25.77 15.19
N LYS A 272 -9.48 -25.55 15.85
CA LYS A 272 -8.85 -26.49 16.80
C LYS A 272 -9.02 -25.97 18.22
#